data_1d920bd2e3f03b5f673cc2149cf1b076
#
_entry.id   1d920bd2e3f03b5f673cc2149cf1b076
#
_cell.length_a   1.000
_cell.length_b   1.000
_cell.length_c   1.000
_cell.angle_alpha   90.00
_cell.angle_beta   90.00
_cell.angle_gamma   90.00
#
_symmetry.space_group_name_H-M   'P 1'
#
loop_
_entity.id
_entity.type
_entity.pdbx_description
1 polymer ?
#
loop_
_entity_poly.entity_id
_entity_poly.type
_entity_poly.pdbx_seq_one_letter_code
_entity_poly.pdbx_strand_id
1 'polypeptide(L)'
;MYKRQRKNILELHAKSVKTQPPIDLTAIARATPGASGADLANIINEGALRAVREGRKRATQDDFEESVEVVIAGQQRKSTVLSDHEKQVVSYHEIGHAIVAARQKGSAPVTKITIVPRTSGALGYTMQVEEDERFLTTRQEVLDKLAVYCGGRAAEELIFGEMTTGAANDIEQATKLARNMVTRFGMSDEFGMMALGTVQNAYLNQDTSLTCAPGTAERVDAIVAKLIEDAHDRALQILKENKFKLHELARYLYKKETITGEEFMNLLTRENPLMPKQQ
;
A
#
# COMPACT_ATOMS: atom_id res chain seq x y z
N MET A 1 -12.44 -3.46 -13.47
CA MET A 1 -13.49 -4.47 -13.14
C MET A 1 -14.11 -4.07 -11.81
N TYR A 2 -15.46 -3.97 -11.72
CA TYR A 2 -16.18 -3.53 -10.51
C TYR A 2 -16.13 -4.60 -9.39
N LYS A 3 -16.26 -4.18 -8.12
CA LYS A 3 -16.28 -5.07 -6.94
C LYS A 3 -17.31 -6.21 -7.10
N ARG A 4 -18.53 -5.88 -7.58
CA ARG A 4 -19.56 -6.89 -7.85
C ARG A 4 -19.14 -7.92 -8.90
N GLN A 5 -18.46 -7.47 -9.96
CA GLN A 5 -17.96 -8.37 -11.00
C GLN A 5 -16.85 -9.27 -10.47
N ARG A 6 -15.91 -8.72 -9.67
CA ARG A 6 -14.87 -9.51 -9.01
C ARG A 6 -15.48 -10.57 -8.08
N LYS A 7 -16.47 -10.19 -7.27
CA LYS A 7 -17.19 -11.12 -6.43
C LYS A 7 -17.83 -12.26 -7.23
N ASN A 8 -18.54 -11.94 -8.31
CA ASN A 8 -19.20 -12.95 -9.13
C ASN A 8 -18.19 -13.94 -9.76
N ILE A 9 -17.01 -13.46 -10.16
CA ILE A 9 -15.93 -14.31 -10.68
C ILE A 9 -15.39 -15.22 -9.57
N LEU A 10 -15.13 -14.68 -8.38
CA LEU A 10 -14.70 -15.45 -7.21
C LEU A 10 -15.74 -16.55 -6.86
N GLU A 11 -17.02 -16.19 -6.83
CA GLU A 11 -18.11 -17.14 -6.59
C GLU A 11 -18.17 -18.26 -7.65
N LEU A 12 -17.91 -17.90 -8.93
CA LEU A 12 -17.88 -18.90 -10.01
C LEU A 12 -16.76 -19.91 -9.79
N HIS A 13 -15.55 -19.44 -9.50
CA HIS A 13 -14.39 -20.31 -9.29
C HIS A 13 -14.46 -21.07 -7.95
N ALA A 14 -15.03 -20.48 -6.89
CA ALA A 14 -15.20 -21.12 -5.60
C ALA A 14 -16.13 -22.34 -5.64
N LYS A 15 -17.04 -22.46 -6.63
CA LYS A 15 -17.88 -23.64 -6.83
C LYS A 15 -17.10 -24.94 -7.04
N SER A 16 -15.90 -24.86 -7.59
CA SER A 16 -15.03 -26.02 -7.84
C SER A 16 -14.18 -26.43 -6.63
N VAL A 17 -14.17 -25.61 -5.57
CA VAL A 17 -13.33 -25.81 -4.39
C VAL A 17 -14.18 -26.18 -3.17
N LYS A 18 -13.72 -27.18 -2.41
CA LYS A 18 -14.37 -27.52 -1.12
C LYS A 18 -13.99 -26.49 -0.08
N THR A 19 -14.96 -25.74 0.40
CA THR A 19 -14.78 -24.69 1.40
C THR A 19 -15.37 -25.06 2.76
N GLN A 20 -14.87 -24.44 3.81
CA GLN A 20 -15.42 -24.51 5.16
C GLN A 20 -16.12 -23.17 5.47
N PRO A 21 -17.46 -23.13 5.49
CA PRO A 21 -18.19 -21.90 5.80
C PRO A 21 -17.91 -21.41 7.23
N PRO A 22 -18.01 -20.08 7.49
CA PRO A 22 -18.42 -19.06 6.54
C PRO A 22 -17.24 -18.58 5.67
N ILE A 23 -17.50 -18.26 4.38
CA ILE A 23 -16.54 -17.63 3.47
C ILE A 23 -17.10 -16.28 2.98
N ASP A 24 -16.42 -15.19 3.28
CA ASP A 24 -16.75 -13.85 2.79
C ASP A 24 -15.97 -13.50 1.51
N LEU A 25 -16.50 -13.93 0.38
CA LEU A 25 -15.93 -13.55 -0.93
C LEU A 25 -16.09 -12.06 -1.23
N THR A 26 -16.90 -11.31 -0.49
CA THR A 26 -17.01 -9.86 -0.64
C THR A 26 -15.79 -9.16 -0.04
N ALA A 27 -15.29 -9.67 1.09
CA ALA A 27 -14.02 -9.20 1.67
C ALA A 27 -12.85 -9.44 0.70
N ILE A 28 -12.77 -10.64 0.10
CA ILE A 28 -11.76 -10.98 -0.90
C ILE A 28 -11.86 -10.05 -2.13
N ALA A 29 -13.08 -9.80 -2.65
CA ALA A 29 -13.28 -8.88 -3.76
C ALA A 29 -12.89 -7.43 -3.42
N ARG A 30 -13.06 -6.99 -2.17
CA ARG A 30 -12.58 -5.69 -1.70
C ARG A 30 -11.06 -5.61 -1.68
N ALA A 31 -10.40 -6.64 -1.19
CA ALA A 31 -8.94 -6.70 -1.08
C ALA A 31 -8.22 -6.85 -2.44
N THR A 32 -8.95 -7.00 -3.55
CA THR A 32 -8.40 -7.24 -4.89
C THR A 32 -8.74 -6.16 -5.92
N PRO A 33 -8.55 -4.84 -5.63
CA PRO A 33 -8.78 -3.80 -6.61
C PRO A 33 -7.80 -3.97 -7.77
N GLY A 34 -8.29 -3.81 -9.01
CA GLY A 34 -7.44 -3.93 -10.20
C GLY A 34 -7.15 -5.36 -10.68
N ALA A 35 -7.43 -6.39 -9.88
CA ALA A 35 -7.21 -7.78 -10.26
C ALA A 35 -7.96 -8.16 -11.55
N SER A 36 -7.29 -8.91 -12.41
CA SER A 36 -7.88 -9.53 -13.61
C SER A 36 -8.72 -10.75 -13.24
N GLY A 37 -9.52 -11.26 -14.20
CA GLY A 37 -10.25 -12.50 -13.98
C GLY A 37 -9.33 -13.71 -13.70
N ALA A 38 -8.15 -13.72 -14.32
CA ALA A 38 -7.13 -14.75 -14.10
C ALA A 38 -6.54 -14.69 -12.69
N ASP A 39 -6.27 -13.48 -12.16
CA ASP A 39 -5.79 -13.30 -10.79
C ASP A 39 -6.83 -13.79 -9.78
N LEU A 40 -8.11 -13.49 -10.00
CA LEU A 40 -9.19 -13.93 -9.11
C LEU A 40 -9.37 -15.46 -9.13
N ALA A 41 -9.25 -16.08 -10.29
CA ALA A 41 -9.24 -17.54 -10.41
C ALA A 41 -8.05 -18.14 -9.69
N ASN A 42 -6.87 -17.51 -9.81
CA ASN A 42 -5.65 -17.95 -9.14
C ASN A 42 -5.74 -17.84 -7.63
N ILE A 43 -6.36 -16.78 -7.09
CA ILE A 43 -6.61 -16.63 -5.65
C ILE A 43 -7.42 -17.81 -5.10
N ILE A 44 -8.48 -18.22 -5.78
CA ILE A 44 -9.29 -19.37 -5.36
C ILE A 44 -8.48 -20.68 -5.44
N ASN A 45 -7.68 -20.84 -6.48
CA ASN A 45 -6.83 -22.02 -6.64
C ASN A 45 -5.74 -22.10 -5.57
N GLU A 46 -5.02 -21.01 -5.31
CA GLU A 46 -3.99 -20.95 -4.27
C GLU A 46 -4.57 -21.19 -2.86
N GLY A 47 -5.77 -20.69 -2.56
CA GLY A 47 -6.47 -20.99 -1.30
C GLY A 47 -6.75 -22.48 -1.13
N ALA A 48 -7.19 -23.15 -2.19
CA ALA A 48 -7.38 -24.58 -2.19
C ALA A 48 -6.06 -25.34 -2.00
N LEU A 49 -5.00 -24.94 -2.70
CA LEU A 49 -3.67 -25.54 -2.59
C LEU A 49 -3.07 -25.35 -1.19
N ARG A 50 -3.25 -24.16 -0.59
CA ARG A 50 -2.81 -23.90 0.78
C ARG A 50 -3.48 -24.84 1.78
N ALA A 51 -4.79 -25.01 1.69
CA ALA A 51 -5.52 -25.96 2.55
C ALA A 51 -4.95 -27.39 2.45
N VAL A 52 -4.63 -27.83 1.21
CA VAL A 52 -4.03 -29.15 0.98
C VAL A 52 -2.61 -29.25 1.55
N ARG A 53 -1.78 -28.21 1.36
CA ARG A 53 -0.41 -28.17 1.93
C ARG A 53 -0.41 -28.27 3.46
N GLU A 54 -1.46 -27.74 4.11
CA GLU A 54 -1.67 -27.82 5.57
C GLU A 54 -2.45 -29.09 6.01
N GLY A 55 -2.62 -30.07 5.11
CA GLY A 55 -3.28 -31.34 5.40
C GLY A 55 -4.81 -31.24 5.56
N ARG A 56 -5.42 -30.11 5.22
CA ARG A 56 -6.86 -29.89 5.31
C ARG A 56 -7.57 -30.24 4.00
N LYS A 57 -8.80 -30.71 4.10
CA LYS A 57 -9.64 -31.10 2.95
C LYS A 57 -10.56 -29.97 2.47
N ARG A 58 -10.59 -28.85 3.18
CA ARG A 58 -11.45 -27.69 2.88
C ARG A 58 -10.67 -26.40 3.11
N ALA A 59 -10.84 -25.45 2.20
CA ALA A 59 -10.27 -24.12 2.33
C ALA A 59 -11.10 -23.26 3.29
N THR A 60 -10.44 -22.49 4.12
CA THR A 60 -11.01 -21.54 5.09
C THR A 60 -10.94 -20.11 4.54
N GLN A 61 -11.54 -19.14 5.24
CA GLN A 61 -11.41 -17.72 4.93
C GLN A 61 -9.94 -17.28 4.92
N ASP A 62 -9.16 -17.70 5.93
CA ASP A 62 -7.73 -17.36 6.06
C ASP A 62 -6.90 -17.86 4.87
N ASP A 63 -7.28 -19.00 4.25
CA ASP A 63 -6.59 -19.49 3.06
C ASP A 63 -6.77 -18.58 1.87
N PHE A 64 -7.97 -18.04 1.69
CA PHE A 64 -8.26 -17.11 0.61
C PHE A 64 -7.63 -15.72 0.86
N GLU A 65 -7.63 -15.23 2.10
CA GLU A 65 -6.99 -13.98 2.47
C GLU A 65 -5.47 -14.03 2.23
N GLU A 66 -4.80 -15.09 2.68
CA GLU A 66 -3.37 -15.29 2.39
C GLU A 66 -3.13 -15.47 0.87
N SER A 67 -4.06 -16.09 0.15
CA SER A 67 -3.93 -16.25 -1.30
C SER A 67 -4.02 -14.92 -2.06
N VAL A 68 -4.79 -13.96 -1.56
CA VAL A 68 -4.77 -12.58 -2.08
C VAL A 68 -3.37 -12.01 -1.96
N GLU A 69 -2.73 -12.18 -0.81
CA GLU A 69 -1.37 -11.70 -0.58
C GLU A 69 -0.35 -12.42 -1.47
N VAL A 70 -0.49 -13.73 -1.64
CA VAL A 70 0.37 -14.52 -2.52
C VAL A 70 0.28 -14.06 -3.97
N VAL A 71 -0.91 -13.74 -4.45
CA VAL A 71 -1.12 -13.29 -5.83
C VAL A 71 -0.65 -11.85 -6.04
N ILE A 72 -0.85 -10.97 -5.05
CA ILE A 72 -0.47 -9.54 -5.16
C ILE A 72 1.02 -9.33 -4.84
N ALA A 73 1.52 -9.88 -3.73
CA ALA A 73 2.85 -9.62 -3.20
C ALA A 73 3.83 -10.81 -3.35
N GLY A 74 3.37 -11.94 -3.87
CA GLY A 74 4.17 -13.16 -3.99
C GLY A 74 4.17 -14.02 -2.72
N GLN A 75 4.74 -15.22 -2.82
CA GLN A 75 4.82 -16.16 -1.69
C GLN A 75 5.77 -15.65 -0.61
N GLN A 76 5.55 -16.08 0.64
CA GLN A 76 6.46 -15.80 1.75
C GLN A 76 7.81 -16.47 1.49
N ARG A 77 8.90 -15.72 1.65
CA ARG A 77 10.27 -16.26 1.61
C ARG A 77 10.64 -16.85 2.96
N LYS A 78 10.50 -18.16 3.10
CA LYS A 78 10.90 -18.88 4.34
C LYS A 78 12.42 -18.92 4.57
N SER A 79 13.24 -18.67 3.54
CA SER A 79 14.70 -18.77 3.58
C SER A 79 15.41 -17.43 3.78
N THR A 80 14.71 -16.30 3.72
CA THR A 80 15.34 -14.98 3.92
C THR A 80 15.30 -14.64 5.40
N VAL A 81 16.46 -14.67 6.03
CA VAL A 81 16.64 -14.22 7.41
C VAL A 81 17.13 -12.78 7.34
N LEU A 82 16.28 -11.81 7.69
CA LEU A 82 16.71 -10.43 7.88
C LEU A 82 17.60 -10.34 9.12
N SER A 83 18.64 -9.54 9.06
CA SER A 83 19.39 -9.18 10.26
C SER A 83 18.48 -8.40 11.22
N ASP A 84 18.83 -8.39 12.51
CA ASP A 84 18.05 -7.63 13.51
C ASP A 84 17.94 -6.14 13.15
N HIS A 85 19.00 -5.57 12.58
CA HIS A 85 18.99 -4.19 12.11
C HIS A 85 18.04 -3.98 10.93
N GLU A 86 18.13 -4.81 9.88
CA GLU A 86 17.21 -4.73 8.73
C GLU A 86 15.75 -4.91 9.17
N LYS A 87 15.48 -5.87 10.06
CA LYS A 87 14.15 -6.09 10.61
C LYS A 87 13.63 -4.87 11.36
N GLN A 88 14.50 -4.16 12.10
CA GLN A 88 14.13 -2.89 12.73
C GLN A 88 13.83 -1.82 11.69
N VAL A 89 14.70 -1.60 10.72
CA VAL A 89 14.52 -0.60 9.67
C VAL A 89 13.20 -0.83 8.93
N VAL A 90 12.94 -2.07 8.48
CA VAL A 90 11.68 -2.41 7.79
C VAL A 90 10.47 -2.18 8.70
N SER A 91 10.57 -2.49 10.01
CA SER A 91 9.46 -2.25 10.95
C SER A 91 9.11 -0.76 11.06
N TYR A 92 10.10 0.12 11.12
CA TYR A 92 9.87 1.57 11.15
C TYR A 92 9.37 2.09 9.81
N HIS A 93 9.87 1.56 8.71
CA HIS A 93 9.45 1.89 7.35
C HIS A 93 7.96 1.62 7.16
N GLU A 94 7.49 0.41 7.45
CA GLU A 94 6.09 0.01 7.29
C GLU A 94 5.15 0.78 8.24
N ILE A 95 5.56 0.98 9.49
CA ILE A 95 4.78 1.80 10.42
C ILE A 95 4.79 3.28 10.00
N GLY A 96 5.84 3.75 9.35
CA GLY A 96 5.90 5.08 8.74
C GLY A 96 4.77 5.28 7.74
N HIS A 97 4.62 4.38 6.78
CA HIS A 97 3.50 4.39 5.82
C HIS A 97 2.14 4.36 6.54
N ALA A 98 1.98 3.45 7.50
CA ALA A 98 0.73 3.26 8.22
C ALA A 98 0.29 4.49 9.03
N ILE A 99 1.22 5.13 9.75
CA ILE A 99 0.91 6.35 10.54
C ILE A 99 0.55 7.51 9.61
N VAL A 100 1.34 7.71 8.53
CA VAL A 100 1.06 8.79 7.57
C VAL A 100 -0.31 8.58 6.94
N ALA A 101 -0.67 7.34 6.57
CA ALA A 101 -2.01 7.03 6.07
C ALA A 101 -3.11 7.32 7.08
N ALA A 102 -2.97 6.82 8.32
CA ALA A 102 -3.99 6.95 9.36
C ALA A 102 -4.21 8.40 9.84
N ARG A 103 -3.23 9.29 9.65
CA ARG A 103 -3.32 10.71 10.01
C ARG A 103 -3.86 11.60 8.90
N GLN A 104 -4.23 11.04 7.76
CA GLN A 104 -4.79 11.76 6.61
C GLN A 104 -6.22 11.30 6.32
N LYS A 105 -7.10 12.27 6.03
CA LYS A 105 -8.54 11.99 5.79
C LYS A 105 -8.80 11.34 4.44
N GLY A 106 -7.93 11.57 3.47
CA GLY A 106 -8.09 11.08 2.09
C GLY A 106 -7.45 9.70 1.84
N SER A 107 -6.85 9.07 2.85
CA SER A 107 -6.21 7.77 2.72
C SER A 107 -7.15 6.62 3.06
N ALA A 108 -7.03 5.52 2.32
CA ALA A 108 -7.72 4.28 2.62
C ALA A 108 -7.26 3.71 3.99
N PRO A 109 -8.16 3.06 4.74
CA PRO A 109 -7.80 2.46 6.01
C PRO A 109 -6.73 1.37 5.86
N VAL A 110 -5.80 1.34 6.81
CA VAL A 110 -4.80 0.28 6.92
C VAL A 110 -5.49 -0.99 7.42
N THR A 111 -5.34 -2.08 6.69
CA THR A 111 -5.95 -3.37 7.02
C THR A 111 -4.96 -4.39 7.56
N LYS A 112 -3.70 -4.32 7.11
CA LYS A 112 -2.63 -5.22 7.54
C LYS A 112 -1.26 -4.56 7.37
N ILE A 113 -0.34 -4.84 8.28
CA ILE A 113 1.06 -4.44 8.18
C ILE A 113 1.91 -5.66 8.46
N THR A 114 2.90 -5.95 7.62
CA THR A 114 3.80 -7.10 7.80
C THR A 114 5.23 -6.77 7.38
N ILE A 115 6.19 -7.40 8.06
CA ILE A 115 7.61 -7.38 7.72
C ILE A 115 8.11 -8.75 7.29
N VAL A 116 7.21 -9.64 6.89
CA VAL A 116 7.55 -10.97 6.36
C VAL A 116 7.93 -10.82 4.88
N PRO A 117 9.19 -11.14 4.49
CA PRO A 117 9.64 -10.97 3.12
C PRO A 117 8.86 -11.81 2.11
N ARG A 118 8.62 -11.25 0.93
CA ARG A 118 7.89 -11.89 -0.17
C ARG A 118 8.77 -12.13 -1.39
N THR A 119 8.34 -13.04 -2.27
CA THR A 119 9.10 -13.41 -3.49
C THR A 119 9.13 -12.28 -4.53
N SER A 120 8.25 -11.30 -4.46
CA SER A 120 8.29 -10.08 -5.28
C SER A 120 9.50 -9.18 -4.98
N GLY A 121 10.25 -9.45 -3.90
CA GLY A 121 11.38 -8.65 -3.44
C GLY A 121 11.01 -7.67 -2.32
N ALA A 122 9.74 -7.52 -1.98
CA ALA A 122 9.32 -6.71 -0.84
C ALA A 122 9.79 -7.37 0.47
N LEU A 123 10.39 -6.58 1.36
CA LEU A 123 10.82 -7.00 2.69
C LEU A 123 9.70 -6.87 3.73
N GLY A 124 8.71 -6.04 3.43
CA GLY A 124 7.47 -5.83 4.16
C GLY A 124 6.43 -5.19 3.26
N TYR A 125 5.24 -4.96 3.74
CA TYR A 125 4.23 -4.12 3.09
C TYR A 125 3.14 -3.68 4.07
N THR A 126 2.57 -2.53 3.76
CA THR A 126 1.39 -1.97 4.43
C THR A 126 0.20 -2.03 3.47
N MET A 127 -0.79 -2.87 3.80
CA MET A 127 -1.99 -3.03 2.98
C MET A 127 -3.05 -2.01 3.38
N GLN A 128 -3.54 -1.29 2.39
CA GLN A 128 -4.66 -0.37 2.51
C GLN A 128 -5.79 -0.83 1.58
N VAL A 129 -7.01 -0.89 2.09
CA VAL A 129 -8.18 -1.34 1.32
C VAL A 129 -9.30 -0.32 1.48
N GLU A 130 -9.77 0.22 0.36
CA GLU A 130 -10.93 1.10 0.33
C GLU A 130 -12.19 0.33 0.75
N GLU A 131 -12.99 0.91 1.64
CA GLU A 131 -14.27 0.31 2.07
C GLU A 131 -15.29 0.31 0.94
N ASP A 132 -15.32 1.41 0.17
CA ASP A 132 -16.21 1.60 -0.97
C ASP A 132 -15.46 1.78 -2.29
N GLU A 133 -16.11 1.44 -3.41
CA GLU A 133 -15.57 1.72 -4.74
C GLU A 133 -15.63 3.21 -5.03
N ARG A 134 -14.48 3.86 -5.09
CA ARG A 134 -14.33 5.24 -5.55
C ARG A 134 -13.83 5.28 -6.98
N PHE A 135 -14.47 6.09 -7.80
CA PHE A 135 -14.13 6.26 -9.22
C PHE A 135 -13.43 7.59 -9.50
N LEU A 136 -13.58 8.52 -8.58
CA LEU A 136 -12.99 9.85 -8.70
C LEU A 136 -12.06 10.08 -7.51
N THR A 137 -10.87 10.59 -7.80
CA THR A 137 -9.88 10.97 -6.80
C THR A 137 -9.65 12.47 -6.90
N THR A 138 -9.76 13.16 -5.79
CA THR A 138 -9.51 14.60 -5.71
C THR A 138 -8.01 14.91 -5.70
N ARG A 139 -7.64 16.15 -6.01
CA ARG A 139 -6.25 16.63 -5.89
C ARG A 139 -5.68 16.38 -4.50
N GLN A 140 -6.48 16.62 -3.44
CA GLN A 140 -6.04 16.43 -2.07
C GLN A 140 -5.75 14.95 -1.75
N GLU A 141 -6.60 14.03 -2.20
CA GLU A 141 -6.37 12.59 -2.02
C GLU A 141 -5.12 12.10 -2.77
N VAL A 142 -4.81 12.69 -3.94
CA VAL A 142 -3.55 12.41 -4.64
C VAL A 142 -2.36 12.88 -3.82
N LEU A 143 -2.40 14.10 -3.24
CA LEU A 143 -1.35 14.63 -2.38
C LEU A 143 -1.20 13.81 -1.08
N ASP A 144 -2.30 13.39 -0.49
CA ASP A 144 -2.30 12.52 0.68
C ASP A 144 -1.61 11.18 0.36
N LYS A 145 -1.90 10.61 -0.80
CA LYS A 145 -1.29 9.36 -1.26
C LYS A 145 0.20 9.50 -1.55
N LEU A 146 0.63 10.65 -2.11
CA LEU A 146 2.07 10.95 -2.28
C LEU A 146 2.79 10.96 -0.93
N ALA A 147 2.21 11.61 0.09
CA ALA A 147 2.79 11.62 1.42
C ALA A 147 2.85 10.22 2.05
N VAL A 148 1.85 9.35 1.79
CA VAL A 148 1.90 7.94 2.23
C VAL A 148 3.09 7.21 1.61
N TYR A 149 3.32 7.35 0.29
CA TYR A 149 4.50 6.74 -0.35
C TYR A 149 5.82 7.23 0.24
N CYS A 150 5.90 8.49 0.69
CA CYS A 150 7.10 9.02 1.35
C CYS A 150 7.25 8.56 2.81
N GLY A 151 6.21 7.97 3.43
CA GLY A 151 6.14 7.65 4.85
C GLY A 151 7.25 6.73 5.34
N GLY A 152 7.57 5.67 4.59
CA GLY A 152 8.63 4.74 4.93
C GLY A 152 10.01 5.40 4.97
N ARG A 153 10.37 6.12 3.90
CA ARG A 153 11.62 6.89 3.79
C ARG A 153 11.73 7.95 4.90
N ALA A 154 10.66 8.69 5.17
CA ALA A 154 10.64 9.70 6.21
C ALA A 154 10.83 9.08 7.62
N ALA A 155 10.34 7.87 7.84
CA ALA A 155 10.57 7.13 9.10
C ALA A 155 12.03 6.69 9.24
N GLU A 156 12.66 6.16 8.19
CA GLU A 156 14.08 5.80 8.17
C GLU A 156 14.95 7.01 8.53
N GLU A 157 14.74 8.13 7.84
CA GLU A 157 15.47 9.38 8.06
C GLU A 157 15.29 9.92 9.48
N LEU A 158 14.05 9.96 9.99
CA LEU A 158 13.73 10.49 11.32
C LEU A 158 14.38 9.68 12.46
N ILE A 159 14.49 8.37 12.28
CA ILE A 159 14.88 7.45 13.37
C ILE A 159 16.35 7.06 13.27
N PHE A 160 16.83 6.75 12.07
CA PHE A 160 18.18 6.23 11.87
C PHE A 160 19.14 7.29 11.29
N GLY A 161 18.61 8.38 10.72
CA GLY A 161 19.42 9.38 10.01
C GLY A 161 20.01 8.86 8.70
N GLU A 162 19.54 7.72 8.21
CA GLU A 162 20.06 7.03 7.03
C GLU A 162 18.92 6.76 6.04
N MET A 163 19.32 6.53 4.80
CA MET A 163 18.41 6.21 3.69
C MET A 163 18.77 4.86 3.11
N THR A 164 17.80 3.95 3.02
CA THR A 164 18.04 2.61 2.47
C THR A 164 17.46 2.45 1.06
N THR A 165 17.86 1.39 0.37
CA THR A 165 17.29 1.03 -0.93
C THR A 165 15.87 0.45 -0.83
N GLY A 166 15.37 0.20 0.39
CA GLY A 166 14.03 -0.36 0.63
C GLY A 166 12.90 0.49 0.07
N ALA A 167 13.08 1.82 0.04
CA ALA A 167 12.10 2.75 -0.49
C ALA A 167 12.05 2.85 -2.03
N ALA A 168 12.81 2.04 -2.78
CA ALA A 168 12.92 2.19 -4.25
C ALA A 168 11.56 2.11 -4.96
N ASN A 169 10.72 1.14 -4.60
CA ASN A 169 9.38 1.00 -5.18
C ASN A 169 8.45 2.19 -4.82
N ASP A 170 8.53 2.67 -3.59
CA ASP A 170 7.71 3.81 -3.15
C ASP A 170 8.08 5.09 -3.90
N ILE A 171 9.38 5.31 -4.12
CA ILE A 171 9.90 6.43 -4.93
C ILE A 171 9.38 6.33 -6.37
N GLU A 172 9.40 5.14 -6.96
CA GLU A 172 8.88 4.90 -8.31
C GLU A 172 7.37 5.21 -8.38
N GLN A 173 6.58 4.67 -7.45
CA GLN A 173 5.14 4.91 -7.39
C GLN A 173 4.80 6.38 -7.12
N ALA A 174 5.50 7.04 -6.22
CA ALA A 174 5.35 8.47 -5.94
C ALA A 174 5.64 9.29 -7.20
N THR A 175 6.75 9.02 -7.88
CA THR A 175 7.13 9.73 -9.12
C THR A 175 6.09 9.54 -10.22
N LYS A 176 5.62 8.31 -10.43
CA LYS A 176 4.58 7.99 -11.41
C LYS A 176 3.26 8.72 -11.10
N LEU A 177 2.86 8.74 -9.84
CA LEU A 177 1.64 9.41 -9.41
C LEU A 177 1.74 10.93 -9.57
N ALA A 178 2.83 11.55 -9.10
CA ALA A 178 3.08 12.98 -9.24
C ALA A 178 3.13 13.40 -10.72
N ARG A 179 3.80 12.62 -11.57
CA ARG A 179 3.83 12.86 -13.01
C ARG A 179 2.44 12.78 -13.64
N ASN A 180 1.62 11.80 -13.31
CA ASN A 180 0.24 11.70 -13.79
C ASN A 180 -0.63 12.87 -13.31
N MET A 181 -0.44 13.33 -12.07
CA MET A 181 -1.12 14.50 -11.51
C MET A 181 -0.91 15.74 -12.38
N VAL A 182 0.33 15.97 -12.83
CA VAL A 182 0.71 17.11 -13.66
C VAL A 182 0.30 16.92 -15.13
N THR A 183 0.60 15.74 -15.70
CA THR A 183 0.52 15.55 -17.17
C THR A 183 -0.82 15.06 -17.68
N ARG A 184 -1.62 14.43 -16.82
CA ARG A 184 -2.87 13.76 -17.23
C ARG A 184 -4.12 14.25 -16.50
N PHE A 185 -4.00 14.54 -15.20
CA PHE A 185 -5.19 14.85 -14.40
C PHE A 185 -5.53 16.35 -14.40
N GLY A 186 -4.67 17.20 -14.97
CA GLY A 186 -4.89 18.66 -14.97
C GLY A 186 -4.89 19.27 -13.56
N MET A 187 -4.16 18.65 -12.61
CA MET A 187 -4.12 19.05 -11.20
C MET A 187 -2.91 19.93 -10.85
N SER A 188 -2.20 20.45 -11.87
CA SER A 188 -1.10 21.39 -11.70
C SER A 188 -1.63 22.84 -11.75
N ASP A 189 -1.16 23.66 -10.83
CA ASP A 189 -1.51 25.10 -10.83
C ASP A 189 -0.88 25.84 -12.04
N GLU A 190 0.24 25.36 -12.56
CA GLU A 190 0.95 25.96 -13.66
C GLU A 190 0.36 25.61 -15.03
N PHE A 191 0.00 24.34 -15.24
CA PHE A 191 -0.50 23.88 -16.55
C PHE A 191 -2.03 23.74 -16.61
N GLY A 192 -2.71 23.76 -15.46
CA GLY A 192 -4.18 23.68 -15.40
C GLY A 192 -4.71 22.47 -16.16
N MET A 193 -5.67 22.70 -17.05
CA MET A 193 -6.34 21.63 -17.82
C MET A 193 -5.59 21.22 -19.11
N MET A 194 -4.30 21.50 -19.20
CA MET A 194 -3.48 21.10 -20.35
C MET A 194 -3.07 19.63 -20.25
N ALA A 195 -3.38 18.82 -21.25
CA ALA A 195 -2.88 17.45 -21.36
C ALA A 195 -1.46 17.47 -21.94
N LEU A 196 -0.47 17.07 -21.15
CA LEU A 196 0.95 17.06 -21.51
C LEU A 196 1.47 15.67 -21.85
N GLY A 197 0.66 14.63 -21.68
CA GLY A 197 1.03 13.26 -21.96
C GLY A 197 -0.15 12.44 -22.48
N THR A 198 0.17 11.49 -23.37
CA THR A 198 -0.80 10.54 -23.91
C THR A 198 -0.41 9.12 -23.52
N VAL A 199 -1.41 8.29 -23.25
CA VAL A 199 -1.22 6.84 -23.01
C VAL A 199 -1.11 6.14 -24.35
N GLN A 200 0.07 5.63 -24.70
CA GLN A 200 0.29 4.97 -25.98
C GLN A 200 -0.34 3.58 -26.08
N ASN A 201 -0.48 2.85 -24.98
CA ASN A 201 -1.09 1.52 -24.96
C ASN A 201 -1.88 1.30 -23.66
N ALA A 202 -3.19 1.53 -23.72
CA ALA A 202 -4.09 1.32 -22.57
C ALA A 202 -4.16 -0.15 -22.11
N TYR A 203 -3.77 -1.11 -22.96
CA TYR A 203 -3.90 -2.55 -22.71
C TYR A 203 -2.60 -3.23 -22.26
N LEU A 204 -1.41 -2.70 -22.60
CA LEU A 204 -0.14 -3.37 -22.33
C LEU A 204 0.64 -2.76 -21.18
N ASN A 205 0.96 -1.46 -21.17
CA ASN A 205 1.86 -0.91 -20.15
C ASN A 205 1.43 0.43 -19.55
N GLN A 206 0.36 1.05 -19.98
CA GLN A 206 -0.05 2.40 -19.52
C GLN A 206 1.07 3.46 -19.52
N ASP A 207 2.13 3.24 -20.30
CA ASP A 207 3.24 4.18 -20.39
C ASP A 207 2.77 5.48 -21.00
N THR A 208 3.05 6.57 -20.30
CA THR A 208 2.67 7.91 -20.72
C THR A 208 3.87 8.53 -21.47
N SER A 209 3.72 8.79 -22.77
CA SER A 209 4.68 9.61 -23.49
C SER A 209 4.32 11.07 -23.37
N LEU A 210 5.33 11.91 -23.10
CA LEU A 210 5.16 13.37 -23.11
C LEU A 210 4.95 13.84 -24.56
N THR A 211 3.95 14.69 -24.76
CA THR A 211 3.59 15.29 -26.06
C THR A 211 3.78 16.82 -26.04
N CYS A 212 4.77 17.28 -25.30
CA CYS A 212 5.07 18.70 -25.13
C CYS A 212 6.49 19.04 -25.57
N ALA A 213 6.78 20.34 -25.73
CA ALA A 213 8.10 20.83 -26.06
C ALA A 213 9.12 20.54 -24.92
N PRO A 214 10.44 20.42 -25.21
CA PRO A 214 11.47 20.13 -24.22
C PRO A 214 11.45 21.07 -23.01
N GLY A 215 11.32 22.37 -23.20
CA GLY A 215 11.24 23.35 -22.10
C GLY A 215 9.98 23.17 -21.21
N THR A 216 8.89 22.62 -21.76
CA THR A 216 7.73 22.25 -20.95
C THR A 216 8.01 20.97 -20.16
N ALA A 217 8.71 20.00 -20.74
CA ALA A 217 9.11 18.78 -20.06
C ALA A 217 10.01 19.05 -18.84
N GLU A 218 10.98 19.97 -18.97
CA GLU A 218 11.83 20.43 -17.85
C GLU A 218 10.99 21.02 -16.70
N ARG A 219 9.99 21.83 -17.03
CA ARG A 219 9.08 22.41 -16.03
C ARG A 219 8.21 21.33 -15.36
N VAL A 220 7.75 20.34 -16.13
CA VAL A 220 7.04 19.18 -15.56
C VAL A 220 7.92 18.44 -14.55
N ASP A 221 9.19 18.19 -14.88
CA ASP A 221 10.13 17.52 -13.99
C ASP A 221 10.38 18.33 -12.70
N ALA A 222 10.54 19.66 -12.83
CA ALA A 222 10.68 20.54 -11.66
C ALA A 222 9.45 20.51 -10.73
N ILE A 223 8.24 20.53 -11.31
CA ILE A 223 6.98 20.44 -10.51
C ILE A 223 6.86 19.07 -9.85
N VAL A 224 7.18 17.99 -10.57
CA VAL A 224 7.15 16.63 -10.01
C VAL A 224 8.12 16.50 -8.83
N ALA A 225 9.36 17.00 -8.98
CA ALA A 225 10.34 17.00 -7.90
C ALA A 225 9.81 17.77 -6.66
N LYS A 226 9.22 18.94 -6.88
CA LYS A 226 8.64 19.75 -5.79
C LYS A 226 7.47 19.08 -5.11
N LEU A 227 6.58 18.43 -5.86
CA LEU A 227 5.46 17.69 -5.28
C LEU A 227 5.92 16.53 -4.38
N ILE A 228 7.00 15.84 -4.76
CA ILE A 228 7.57 14.74 -3.97
C ILE A 228 8.26 15.30 -2.72
N GLU A 229 9.01 16.41 -2.84
CA GLU A 229 9.63 17.08 -1.70
C GLU A 229 8.58 17.54 -0.67
N ASP A 230 7.53 18.24 -1.11
CA ASP A 230 6.44 18.70 -0.24
C ASP A 230 5.70 17.51 0.42
N ALA A 231 5.53 16.41 -0.29
CA ALA A 231 4.92 15.19 0.23
C ALA A 231 5.82 14.52 1.29
N HIS A 232 7.13 14.49 1.07
CA HIS A 232 8.12 13.99 2.02
C HIS A 232 8.14 14.84 3.31
N ASP A 233 8.22 16.16 3.16
CA ASP A 233 8.20 17.08 4.31
C ASP A 233 6.93 16.92 5.14
N ARG A 234 5.78 16.76 4.49
CA ARG A 234 4.51 16.48 5.15
C ARG A 234 4.54 15.15 5.90
N ALA A 235 5.05 14.09 5.29
CA ALA A 235 5.21 12.79 5.95
C ALA A 235 6.13 12.90 7.17
N LEU A 236 7.26 13.58 7.03
CA LEU A 236 8.22 13.80 8.10
C LEU A 236 7.60 14.59 9.27
N GLN A 237 6.80 15.61 8.98
CA GLN A 237 6.08 16.38 10.01
C GLN A 237 5.08 15.50 10.76
N ILE A 238 4.24 14.74 10.04
CA ILE A 238 3.28 13.80 10.66
C ILE A 238 4.00 12.80 11.58
N LEU A 239 5.13 12.26 11.15
CA LEU A 239 5.90 11.30 11.94
C LEU A 239 6.58 11.95 13.15
N LYS A 240 7.09 13.19 13.05
CA LYS A 240 7.63 13.95 14.18
C LYS A 240 6.57 14.16 15.27
N GLU A 241 5.36 14.55 14.88
CA GLU A 241 4.23 14.74 15.80
C GLU A 241 3.77 13.42 16.46
N ASN A 242 3.99 12.29 15.79
CA ASN A 242 3.60 10.97 16.27
C ASN A 242 4.80 10.07 16.66
N LYS A 243 5.97 10.65 16.95
CA LYS A 243 7.23 9.92 17.17
C LYS A 243 7.12 8.86 18.27
N PHE A 244 6.41 9.13 19.35
CA PHE A 244 6.18 8.16 20.42
C PHE A 244 5.42 6.92 19.89
N LYS A 245 4.35 7.15 19.13
CA LYS A 245 3.56 6.08 18.51
C LYS A 245 4.33 5.31 17.45
N LEU A 246 5.17 5.99 16.70
CA LEU A 246 6.08 5.35 15.74
C LEU A 246 6.99 4.32 16.45
N HIS A 247 7.59 4.69 17.59
CA HIS A 247 8.42 3.77 18.37
C HIS A 247 7.62 2.61 18.97
N GLU A 248 6.43 2.90 19.54
CA GLU A 248 5.57 1.90 20.16
C GLU A 248 5.14 0.83 19.13
N LEU A 249 4.61 1.28 18.00
CA LEU A 249 4.10 0.43 16.93
C LEU A 249 5.20 -0.35 16.21
N ALA A 250 6.33 0.30 15.91
CA ALA A 250 7.46 -0.37 15.26
C ALA A 250 8.02 -1.51 16.14
N ARG A 251 8.15 -1.31 17.44
CA ARG A 251 8.56 -2.36 18.38
C ARG A 251 7.53 -3.49 18.47
N TYR A 252 6.25 -3.17 18.40
CA TYR A 252 5.19 -4.18 18.39
C TYR A 252 5.24 -5.00 17.11
N LEU A 253 5.34 -4.35 15.94
CA LEU A 253 5.48 -5.00 14.65
C LEU A 253 6.76 -5.85 14.57
N TYR A 254 7.89 -5.34 15.05
CA TYR A 254 9.16 -6.09 15.10
C TYR A 254 9.01 -7.44 15.83
N LYS A 255 8.25 -7.47 16.94
CA LYS A 255 8.03 -8.68 17.73
C LYS A 255 7.02 -9.64 17.10
N LYS A 256 5.95 -9.09 16.52
CA LYS A 256 4.81 -9.86 16.03
C LYS A 256 4.93 -10.22 14.54
N GLU A 257 5.78 -9.50 13.81
CA GLU A 257 6.06 -9.60 12.36
C GLU A 257 4.85 -9.27 11.46
N THR A 258 3.64 -9.43 11.96
CA THR A 258 2.41 -9.09 11.25
C THR A 258 1.37 -8.59 12.25
N ILE A 259 0.74 -7.47 11.95
CA ILE A 259 -0.34 -6.88 12.75
C ILE A 259 -1.54 -6.54 11.86
N THR A 260 -2.74 -6.68 12.44
CA THR A 260 -3.98 -6.29 11.76
C THR A 260 -4.19 -4.78 11.83
N GLY A 261 -5.01 -4.23 10.92
CA GLY A 261 -5.40 -2.81 10.97
C GLY A 261 -6.10 -2.43 12.27
N GLU A 262 -6.90 -3.33 12.84
CA GLU A 262 -7.56 -3.13 14.13
C GLU A 262 -6.55 -2.99 15.27
N GLU A 263 -5.57 -3.89 15.37
CA GLU A 263 -4.49 -3.81 16.37
C GLU A 263 -3.67 -2.53 16.21
N PHE A 264 -3.34 -2.17 14.96
CA PHE A 264 -2.65 -0.93 14.64
C PHE A 264 -3.44 0.28 15.12
N MET A 265 -4.73 0.39 14.79
CA MET A 265 -5.58 1.52 15.17
C MET A 265 -5.79 1.59 16.69
N ASN A 266 -5.98 0.45 17.35
CA ASN A 266 -6.12 0.38 18.81
C ASN A 266 -4.87 0.93 19.53
N LEU A 267 -3.67 0.58 19.04
CA LEU A 267 -2.42 1.10 19.61
C LEU A 267 -2.19 2.57 19.24
N LEU A 268 -2.52 2.98 18.01
CA LEU A 268 -2.35 4.36 17.55
C LEU A 268 -3.24 5.34 18.31
N THR A 269 -4.50 4.95 18.59
CA THR A 269 -5.49 5.84 19.24
C THR A 269 -5.47 5.75 20.76
N ARG A 270 -4.82 4.75 21.35
CA ARG A 270 -4.69 4.60 22.79
C ARG A 270 -3.98 5.81 23.38
N GLU A 271 -4.59 6.44 24.39
CA GLU A 271 -3.98 7.55 25.11
C GLU A 271 -2.61 7.16 25.67
N ASN A 272 -1.65 8.06 25.55
CA ASN A 272 -0.33 7.86 26.15
C ASN A 272 -0.43 8.09 27.66
N PRO A 273 -0.20 7.08 28.52
CA PRO A 273 -0.32 7.23 29.96
C PRO A 273 0.70 8.21 30.56
N LEU A 274 1.69 8.66 29.78
CA LEU A 274 2.77 9.57 30.22
C LEU A 274 2.57 11.01 29.75
N MET A 275 1.51 11.34 29.01
CA MET A 275 1.21 12.73 28.67
C MET A 275 0.23 13.31 29.70
N PRO A 276 0.55 14.48 30.31
CA PRO A 276 -0.42 15.20 31.13
C PRO A 276 -1.63 15.58 30.25
N LYS A 277 -2.84 15.33 30.75
CA LYS A 277 -4.07 15.78 30.09
C LYS A 277 -3.98 17.28 29.87
N GLN A 278 -3.96 17.71 28.62
CA GLN A 278 -4.15 19.14 28.31
C GLN A 278 -5.55 19.51 28.77
N GLN A 279 -5.59 20.39 29.79
CA GLN A 279 -6.82 21.04 30.30
C GLN A 279 -7.27 22.14 29.35
#